data_714cd4a62ca6a85aa89a6b531627fa68
#
_entry.id   714cd4a62ca6a85aa89a6b531627fa68
#
_cell.length_a   1.000
_cell.length_b   1.000
_cell.length_c   1.000
_cell.angle_alpha   90.00
_cell.angle_beta   90.00
_cell.angle_gamma   90.00
#
_symmetry.space_group_name_H-M   'P 1'
#
loop_
_entity.id
_entity.type
_entity.pdbx_description
1 polymer ?
#
loop_
_entity_poly.entity_id
_entity_poly.type
_entity_poly.pdbx_seq_one_letter_code
_entity_poly.pdbx_strand_id
1 'polypeptide(L)'
;MRRLCLPIRGPRLLPKAGAAALAVLCVLCSVCALGFPSLRSGPPEAVRVPDRASRVTSEVLRLTLEAEEARHRYEEAQHVARAHKVRAQEIDRRLQGRRAVSDTLREDLGSAARAQYRTGGFTTVPADDAEADDPFELMALQLPDARRRARLAWMLDEDDRKSRSLVAEEQELAAEQVSADKDRAQLQAHVRAVEARLTAARADLDTMAQGAVESGRCTPLPLDRAAAGGGTAKDQAVAQANGRWTRPVTSYQLTAGFGGVGANWASTHSGQDFAVPSGTPVRSIGAGTVVATGCGGAFGISLVVQHDDGWYSQYAHLAAMFVTPGQQVRAGQWIGMSGTTGNSTGPHLHFEIRTSPEFGSAVDPVPWLNARGVRL
;
A
#
# COMPACT_ATOMS: atom_id res chain seq x y z
N MET A 1 38.64 6.05 -42.06
CA MET A 1 39.83 5.53 -41.36
C MET A 1 39.39 4.93 -40.03
N ARG A 2 39.87 3.74 -39.76
CA ARG A 2 39.81 2.92 -38.52
C ARG A 2 38.43 2.43 -38.04
N ARG A 3 38.18 1.19 -38.49
CA ARG A 3 37.26 0.19 -37.86
C ARG A 3 37.90 -0.30 -36.57
N LEU A 4 37.10 -0.50 -35.50
CA LEU A 4 37.47 -1.35 -34.38
C LEU A 4 36.36 -2.36 -34.16
N CYS A 5 36.68 -3.62 -34.41
CA CYS A 5 35.90 -4.81 -34.11
C CYS A 5 36.00 -5.13 -32.63
N LEU A 6 34.91 -5.53 -32.02
CA LEU A 6 34.86 -6.22 -30.72
C LEU A 6 34.41 -7.67 -30.91
N PRO A 7 35.03 -8.66 -30.24
CA PRO A 7 34.70 -10.06 -30.41
C PRO A 7 33.60 -10.52 -29.46
N ILE A 8 32.73 -11.35 -30.04
CA ILE A 8 31.69 -12.15 -29.39
C ILE A 8 32.38 -13.31 -28.63
N ARG A 9 32.11 -13.48 -27.35
CA ARG A 9 32.44 -14.71 -26.61
C ARG A 9 31.15 -15.44 -26.21
N GLY A 10 31.00 -16.65 -26.78
CA GLY A 10 29.98 -17.63 -26.49
C GLY A 10 30.21 -18.41 -25.17
N PRO A 11 29.24 -19.27 -24.77
CA PRO A 11 29.16 -19.85 -23.43
C PRO A 11 30.10 -21.07 -23.27
N ARG A 12 30.72 -21.18 -22.08
CA ARG A 12 31.51 -22.34 -21.67
C ARG A 12 30.67 -23.29 -20.81
N LEU A 13 30.67 -24.53 -21.27
CA LEU A 13 30.13 -25.75 -20.67
C LEU A 13 30.86 -26.13 -19.39
N LEU A 14 30.10 -26.64 -18.41
CA LEU A 14 30.54 -27.37 -17.22
C LEU A 14 31.12 -28.73 -17.57
N PRO A 15 32.05 -29.29 -16.79
CA PRO A 15 32.21 -30.74 -16.68
C PRO A 15 31.74 -31.30 -15.34
N LYS A 16 31.21 -32.51 -15.44
CA LYS A 16 30.70 -33.40 -14.38
C LYS A 16 31.83 -34.13 -13.64
N ALA A 17 31.56 -34.40 -12.37
CA ALA A 17 31.79 -35.61 -11.57
C ALA A 17 33.21 -36.21 -11.43
N GLY A 18 33.54 -36.51 -10.18
CA GLY A 18 34.59 -37.43 -9.79
C GLY A 18 34.59 -37.67 -8.28
N ALA A 19 34.10 -38.86 -7.88
CA ALA A 19 34.15 -39.38 -6.52
C ALA A 19 35.48 -40.13 -6.31
N ALA A 20 36.05 -40.01 -5.09
CA ALA A 20 36.96 -41.00 -4.44
C ALA A 20 37.27 -40.45 -3.05
N ALA A 21 36.84 -41.07 -1.94
CA ALA A 21 37.32 -42.22 -1.26
C ALA A 21 38.55 -41.98 -0.32
N LEU A 22 38.24 -42.11 0.98
CA LEU A 22 39.05 -42.63 2.12
C LEU A 22 40.55 -42.31 2.24
N ALA A 23 40.92 -41.72 3.39
CA ALA A 23 42.01 -42.27 4.20
C ALA A 23 41.91 -41.82 5.66
N VAL A 24 41.86 -42.79 6.53
CA VAL A 24 42.00 -42.77 7.98
C VAL A 24 43.45 -42.47 8.34
N LEU A 25 43.71 -41.58 9.27
CA LEU A 25 44.94 -41.60 10.08
C LEU A 25 44.65 -41.15 11.51
N CYS A 26 44.64 -42.13 12.40
CA CYS A 26 44.78 -41.95 13.85
C CYS A 26 46.18 -41.46 14.19
N VAL A 27 46.29 -40.35 14.90
CA VAL A 27 47.48 -40.08 15.74
C VAL A 27 46.99 -39.67 17.13
N LEU A 28 47.23 -40.55 18.07
CA LEU A 28 47.20 -40.35 19.49
C LEU A 28 48.29 -39.35 19.90
N CYS A 29 47.95 -38.31 20.60
CA CYS A 29 48.85 -37.64 21.52
C CYS A 29 48.11 -37.12 22.73
N SER A 30 48.58 -37.62 23.87
CA SER A 30 48.08 -37.40 25.23
C SER A 30 48.42 -36.01 25.76
N VAL A 31 47.59 -35.59 26.73
CA VAL A 31 47.85 -34.70 27.88
C VAL A 31 47.83 -33.18 27.62
N CYS A 32 46.76 -32.57 28.07
CA CYS A 32 46.84 -31.48 29.05
C CYS A 32 45.47 -31.26 29.69
N ALA A 33 45.36 -31.62 30.94
CA ALA A 33 44.23 -31.29 31.80
C ALA A 33 44.30 -29.80 32.15
N LEU A 34 43.47 -28.98 31.47
CA LEU A 34 43.08 -27.66 31.94
C LEU A 34 41.56 -27.64 32.02
N GLY A 35 41.05 -27.38 33.22
CA GLY A 35 39.64 -27.43 33.56
C GLY A 35 38.82 -26.48 32.68
N PHE A 36 37.96 -27.06 31.88
CA PHE A 36 36.86 -26.32 31.23
C PHE A 36 35.79 -26.07 32.29
N PRO A 37 35.33 -24.82 32.47
CA PRO A 37 34.13 -24.59 33.25
C PRO A 37 32.99 -25.36 32.58
N SER A 38 32.35 -26.24 33.32
CA SER A 38 31.16 -26.97 32.92
C SER A 38 30.07 -25.95 32.51
N LEU A 39 29.87 -25.79 31.20
CA LEU A 39 28.63 -25.22 30.66
C LEU A 39 27.50 -26.13 31.18
N ARG A 40 26.83 -25.68 32.25
CA ARG A 40 25.53 -26.22 32.62
C ARG A 40 24.62 -26.00 31.41
N SER A 41 24.44 -27.04 30.64
CA SER A 41 23.28 -27.11 29.71
C SER A 41 22.06 -27.09 30.61
N GLY A 42 21.43 -25.91 30.71
CA GLY A 42 20.08 -25.80 31.22
C GLY A 42 19.17 -26.78 30.45
N PRO A 43 18.11 -27.29 31.06
CA PRO A 43 17.16 -28.12 30.33
C PRO A 43 16.76 -27.40 29.04
N PRO A 44 16.59 -28.12 27.91
CA PRO A 44 16.14 -27.49 26.67
C PRO A 44 14.85 -26.71 26.98
N GLU A 45 14.87 -25.42 26.69
CA GLU A 45 13.70 -24.57 26.85
C GLU A 45 12.58 -25.23 26.05
N ALA A 46 11.64 -25.82 26.78
CA ALA A 46 10.52 -26.53 26.17
C ALA A 46 9.85 -25.52 25.22
N VAL A 47 9.86 -25.81 23.94
CA VAL A 47 9.13 -25.02 22.92
C VAL A 47 7.68 -24.95 23.39
N ARG A 48 7.34 -23.87 24.12
CA ARG A 48 5.96 -23.63 24.55
C ARG A 48 5.15 -23.44 23.29
N VAL A 49 4.30 -24.42 23.00
CA VAL A 49 3.27 -24.24 21.94
C VAL A 49 2.48 -23.00 22.33
N PRO A 50 2.42 -21.98 21.47
CA PRO A 50 1.68 -20.75 21.77
C PRO A 50 0.25 -21.10 22.16
N ASP A 51 -0.26 -20.51 23.23
CA ASP A 51 -1.65 -20.70 23.59
C ASP A 51 -2.58 -20.16 22.50
N ARG A 52 -3.88 -20.47 22.59
CA ARG A 52 -4.84 -20.04 21.58
C ARG A 52 -4.85 -18.51 21.44
N ALA A 53 -4.74 -17.77 22.55
CA ALA A 53 -4.78 -16.32 22.55
C ALA A 53 -3.59 -15.71 21.79
N SER A 54 -2.38 -16.21 22.07
CA SER A 54 -1.16 -15.80 21.34
C SER A 54 -1.28 -16.06 19.84
N ARG A 55 -1.83 -17.22 19.44
CA ARG A 55 -2.01 -17.54 18.01
C ARG A 55 -3.00 -16.60 17.33
N VAL A 56 -4.17 -16.34 17.93
CA VAL A 56 -5.18 -15.44 17.36
C VAL A 56 -4.64 -14.02 17.28
N THR A 57 -3.96 -13.55 18.32
CA THR A 57 -3.32 -12.22 18.34
C THR A 57 -2.29 -12.07 17.22
N SER A 58 -1.40 -13.05 17.06
CA SER A 58 -0.40 -13.05 15.99
C SER A 58 -1.04 -13.11 14.60
N GLU A 59 -2.12 -13.87 14.45
CA GLU A 59 -2.87 -13.96 13.18
C GLU A 59 -3.54 -12.62 12.84
N VAL A 60 -4.15 -11.92 13.79
CA VAL A 60 -4.72 -10.57 13.58
C VAL A 60 -3.65 -9.58 13.14
N LEU A 61 -2.47 -9.59 13.78
CA LEU A 61 -1.36 -8.73 13.38
C LEU A 61 -0.88 -9.04 11.96
N ARG A 62 -0.68 -10.32 11.66
CA ARG A 62 -0.24 -10.77 10.34
C ARG A 62 -1.25 -10.37 9.24
N LEU A 63 -2.54 -10.63 9.48
CA LEU A 63 -3.60 -10.29 8.53
C LEU A 63 -3.78 -8.78 8.38
N THR A 64 -3.53 -7.99 9.42
CA THR A 64 -3.55 -6.53 9.32
C THR A 64 -2.48 -6.02 8.37
N LEU A 65 -1.25 -6.51 8.48
CA LEU A 65 -0.16 -6.15 7.57
C LEU A 65 -0.42 -6.64 6.13
N GLU A 66 -0.92 -7.88 5.99
CA GLU A 66 -1.30 -8.45 4.68
C GLU A 66 -2.41 -7.63 4.01
N ALA A 67 -3.40 -7.15 4.78
CA ALA A 67 -4.47 -6.29 4.26
C ALA A 67 -3.96 -4.92 3.80
N GLU A 68 -3.07 -4.29 4.55
CA GLU A 68 -2.45 -3.01 4.17
C GLU A 68 -1.63 -3.16 2.88
N GLU A 69 -0.81 -4.20 2.77
CA GLU A 69 -0.03 -4.47 1.55
C GLU A 69 -0.93 -4.78 0.35
N ALA A 70 -1.97 -5.59 0.54
CA ALA A 70 -2.92 -5.91 -0.52
C ALA A 70 -3.67 -4.67 -1.03
N ARG A 71 -4.11 -3.77 -0.13
CA ARG A 71 -4.73 -2.49 -0.51
C ARG A 71 -3.78 -1.60 -1.30
N HIS A 72 -2.54 -1.46 -0.84
CA HIS A 72 -1.54 -0.66 -1.54
C HIS A 72 -1.33 -1.15 -2.98
N ARG A 73 -1.14 -2.46 -3.17
CA ARG A 73 -1.02 -3.06 -4.51
C ARG A 73 -2.27 -2.84 -5.37
N TYR A 74 -3.45 -2.91 -4.78
CA TYR A 74 -4.71 -2.64 -5.48
C TYR A 74 -4.82 -1.17 -5.92
N GLU A 75 -4.42 -0.23 -5.08
CA GLU A 75 -4.40 1.20 -5.41
C GLU A 75 -3.41 1.51 -6.55
N GLU A 76 -2.24 0.90 -6.55
CA GLU A 76 -1.27 0.99 -7.65
C GLU A 76 -1.87 0.45 -8.97
N ALA A 77 -2.49 -0.73 -8.94
CA ALA A 77 -3.15 -1.31 -10.11
C ALA A 77 -4.31 -0.43 -10.61
N GLN A 78 -5.09 0.18 -9.72
CA GLN A 78 -6.10 1.16 -10.10
C GLN A 78 -5.50 2.38 -10.80
N HIS A 79 -4.36 2.87 -10.32
CA HIS A 79 -3.68 4.02 -10.93
C HIS A 79 -3.23 3.69 -12.35
N VAL A 80 -2.62 2.51 -12.56
CA VAL A 80 -2.22 2.03 -13.89
C VAL A 80 -3.41 1.92 -14.83
N ALA A 81 -4.49 1.26 -14.39
CA ALA A 81 -5.69 1.11 -15.21
C ALA A 81 -6.32 2.47 -15.62
N ARG A 82 -6.31 3.46 -14.72
CA ARG A 82 -6.78 4.83 -15.05
C ARG A 82 -5.87 5.51 -16.08
N ALA A 83 -4.56 5.34 -15.96
CA ALA A 83 -3.60 5.92 -16.91
C ALA A 83 -3.81 5.34 -18.33
N HIS A 84 -3.99 4.03 -18.47
CA HIS A 84 -4.32 3.39 -19.75
C HIS A 84 -5.62 3.93 -20.35
N LYS A 85 -6.67 4.10 -19.53
CA LYS A 85 -7.94 4.67 -19.98
C LYS A 85 -7.79 6.11 -20.52
N VAL A 86 -7.02 6.94 -19.83
CA VAL A 86 -6.76 8.33 -20.28
C VAL A 86 -6.00 8.35 -21.62
N ARG A 87 -4.99 7.47 -21.76
CA ARG A 87 -4.22 7.33 -23.01
C ARG A 87 -5.09 6.85 -24.17
N ALA A 88 -5.97 5.86 -23.93
CA ALA A 88 -6.91 5.38 -24.94
C ALA A 88 -7.84 6.50 -25.43
N GLN A 89 -8.39 7.32 -24.54
CA GLN A 89 -9.21 8.48 -24.90
C GLN A 89 -8.44 9.53 -25.71
N GLU A 90 -7.17 9.70 -25.46
CA GLU A 90 -6.32 10.61 -26.23
C GLU A 90 -6.07 10.09 -27.64
N ILE A 91 -5.78 8.79 -27.79
CA ILE A 91 -5.61 8.16 -29.10
C ILE A 91 -6.91 8.24 -29.90
N ASP A 92 -8.06 7.94 -29.31
CA ASP A 92 -9.36 8.04 -29.98
C ASP A 92 -9.62 9.47 -30.49
N ARG A 93 -9.38 10.49 -29.68
CA ARG A 93 -9.48 11.90 -30.12
C ARG A 93 -8.57 12.22 -31.30
N ARG A 94 -7.34 11.73 -31.30
CA ARG A 94 -6.39 11.91 -32.42
C ARG A 94 -6.88 11.21 -33.68
N LEU A 95 -7.43 9.99 -33.55
CA LEU A 95 -8.00 9.25 -34.67
C LEU A 95 -9.22 9.96 -35.26
N GLN A 96 -10.11 10.50 -34.42
CA GLN A 96 -11.25 11.28 -34.86
C GLN A 96 -10.82 12.54 -35.62
N GLY A 97 -9.83 13.29 -35.11
CA GLY A 97 -9.28 14.45 -35.81
C GLY A 97 -8.66 14.09 -37.17
N ARG A 98 -7.95 12.96 -37.28
CA ARG A 98 -7.38 12.48 -38.52
C ARG A 98 -8.44 12.03 -39.54
N ARG A 99 -9.51 11.37 -39.09
CA ARG A 99 -10.62 10.98 -39.95
C ARG A 99 -11.23 12.23 -40.60
N ALA A 100 -11.48 13.29 -39.83
CA ALA A 100 -11.98 14.56 -40.34
C ALA A 100 -11.08 15.19 -41.43
N VAL A 101 -9.74 15.19 -41.17
CA VAL A 101 -8.75 15.68 -42.17
C VAL A 101 -8.75 14.80 -43.42
N SER A 102 -8.75 13.48 -43.27
CA SER A 102 -8.77 12.52 -44.38
C SER A 102 -10.02 12.68 -45.23
N ASP A 103 -11.19 12.89 -44.62
CA ASP A 103 -12.46 13.08 -45.32
C ASP A 103 -12.44 14.39 -46.12
N THR A 104 -11.93 15.50 -45.56
CA THR A 104 -11.73 16.75 -46.28
C THR A 104 -10.79 16.59 -47.49
N LEU A 105 -9.65 15.92 -47.30
CA LEU A 105 -8.69 15.64 -48.39
C LEU A 105 -9.29 14.78 -49.51
N ARG A 106 -10.11 13.78 -49.16
CA ARG A 106 -10.82 12.94 -50.15
C ARG A 106 -11.84 13.73 -50.92
N GLU A 107 -12.61 14.64 -50.25
CA GLU A 107 -13.56 15.51 -50.88
C GLU A 107 -12.88 16.48 -51.84
N ASP A 108 -11.80 17.14 -51.45
CA ASP A 108 -10.99 18.02 -52.29
C ASP A 108 -10.41 17.31 -53.50
N LEU A 109 -9.85 16.11 -53.31
CA LEU A 109 -9.33 15.30 -54.40
C LEU A 109 -10.42 14.85 -55.36
N GLY A 110 -11.61 14.46 -54.84
CA GLY A 110 -12.77 14.10 -55.61
C GLY A 110 -13.34 15.30 -56.40
N SER A 111 -13.34 16.51 -55.81
CA SER A 111 -13.77 17.73 -56.48
C SER A 111 -12.85 18.11 -57.64
N ALA A 112 -11.53 18.01 -57.42
CA ALA A 112 -10.52 18.23 -58.45
C ALA A 112 -10.64 17.23 -59.62
N ALA A 113 -10.88 15.95 -59.33
CA ALA A 113 -11.11 14.92 -60.32
C ALA A 113 -12.40 15.16 -61.16
N ARG A 114 -13.51 15.53 -60.49
CA ARG A 114 -14.78 15.87 -61.19
C ARG A 114 -14.65 17.11 -62.07
N ALA A 115 -13.89 18.10 -61.63
CA ALA A 115 -13.64 19.30 -62.44
C ALA A 115 -12.91 18.92 -63.71
N GLN A 116 -11.84 18.13 -63.62
CA GLN A 116 -11.11 17.64 -64.78
C GLN A 116 -11.98 16.81 -65.75
N TYR A 117 -12.81 15.90 -65.23
CA TYR A 117 -13.73 15.12 -66.05
C TYR A 117 -14.72 16.01 -66.83
N ARG A 118 -15.28 17.04 -66.22
CA ARG A 118 -16.21 17.95 -66.87
C ARG A 118 -15.57 18.83 -67.95
N THR A 119 -14.30 19.17 -67.81
CA THR A 119 -13.54 19.99 -68.77
C THR A 119 -12.86 19.15 -69.84
N GLY A 120 -13.07 17.81 -69.86
CA GLY A 120 -12.44 16.91 -70.83
C GLY A 120 -10.95 16.77 -70.64
N GLY A 121 -10.41 17.16 -69.49
CA GLY A 121 -8.95 17.14 -69.19
C GLY A 121 -8.17 18.25 -69.87
N PHE A 122 -8.83 19.03 -70.71
CA PHE A 122 -8.28 20.21 -71.37
C PHE A 122 -9.07 21.42 -70.83
N THR A 123 -8.40 22.46 -70.39
CA THR A 123 -8.97 23.78 -70.34
C THR A 123 -9.31 24.09 -71.79
N THR A 124 -10.61 24.06 -72.11
CA THR A 124 -11.03 24.61 -73.39
C THR A 124 -10.75 26.11 -73.33
N VAL A 125 -9.60 26.49 -73.83
CA VAL A 125 -9.38 27.87 -74.27
C VAL A 125 -10.50 28.18 -75.30
N PRO A 126 -11.29 29.16 -75.15
CA PRO A 126 -12.32 29.56 -76.17
C PRO A 126 -11.59 29.60 -77.51
N ALA A 127 -12.22 28.99 -78.56
CA ALA A 127 -11.58 28.82 -79.84
C ALA A 127 -11.31 30.16 -80.58
N ASP A 128 -11.81 31.26 -80.03
CA ASP A 128 -11.64 32.57 -80.59
C ASP A 128 -10.36 33.32 -80.20
N ASP A 129 -9.61 32.81 -79.17
CA ASP A 129 -8.40 33.47 -78.69
C ASP A 129 -7.17 32.52 -78.63
N ALA A 130 -7.25 31.32 -79.20
CA ALA A 130 -6.19 30.34 -79.15
C ALA A 130 -5.29 30.35 -80.36
N GLU A 131 -4.38 31.32 -80.46
CA GLU A 131 -3.16 31.20 -81.24
C GLU A 131 -2.08 30.38 -80.51
N ALA A 132 -2.45 29.45 -79.56
CA ALA A 132 -1.54 28.55 -78.89
C ALA A 132 -1.46 27.24 -79.70
N ASP A 133 -0.71 27.27 -80.76
CA ASP A 133 -0.29 26.07 -81.55
C ASP A 133 0.89 25.30 -80.85
N ASP A 134 1.28 25.73 -79.66
CA ASP A 134 2.37 25.12 -78.94
C ASP A 134 1.84 24.11 -77.89
N PRO A 135 2.10 22.80 -78.13
CA PRO A 135 1.76 21.75 -77.13
C PRO A 135 2.37 21.96 -75.75
N PHE A 136 3.51 22.68 -75.66
CA PHE A 136 4.16 23.02 -74.38
C PHE A 136 3.40 24.05 -73.58
N GLU A 137 2.71 25.00 -74.20
CA GLU A 137 1.89 26.02 -73.52
C GLU A 137 0.62 25.38 -72.95
N LEU A 138 -0.06 24.52 -73.70
CA LEU A 138 -1.17 23.69 -73.22
C LEU A 138 -0.74 22.79 -72.07
N MET A 139 0.45 22.20 -72.14
CA MET A 139 1.00 21.39 -71.03
C MET A 139 1.35 22.23 -69.80
N ALA A 140 1.83 23.47 -69.98
CA ALA A 140 2.11 24.39 -68.93
C ALA A 140 0.86 24.80 -68.15
N LEU A 141 -0.28 24.98 -68.81
CA LEU A 141 -1.59 25.28 -68.18
C LEU A 141 -2.14 24.11 -67.34
N GLN A 142 -1.79 22.83 -67.68
CA GLN A 142 -2.23 21.64 -66.95
C GLN A 142 -1.31 21.28 -65.75
N LEU A 143 -0.06 21.78 -65.75
CA LEU A 143 0.92 21.51 -64.71
C LEU A 143 0.46 21.92 -63.28
N PRO A 144 -0.21 23.08 -63.06
CA PRO A 144 -0.71 23.49 -61.76
C PRO A 144 -1.72 22.50 -61.17
N ASP A 145 -2.66 22.02 -61.96
CA ASP A 145 -3.70 21.09 -61.55
C ASP A 145 -3.16 19.70 -61.27
N ALA A 146 -2.24 19.22 -62.10
CA ALA A 146 -1.52 17.96 -61.89
C ALA A 146 -0.68 17.99 -60.58
N ARG A 147 0.03 19.10 -60.35
CA ARG A 147 0.80 19.31 -59.11
C ARG A 147 -0.10 19.37 -57.86
N ARG A 148 -1.27 20.08 -57.97
CA ARG A 148 -2.23 20.15 -56.86
C ARG A 148 -2.77 18.75 -56.50
N ARG A 149 -3.17 17.94 -57.47
CA ARG A 149 -3.65 16.55 -57.24
C ARG A 149 -2.60 15.69 -56.65
N ALA A 150 -1.36 15.72 -57.16
CA ALA A 150 -0.23 14.97 -56.62
C ALA A 150 0.03 15.35 -55.17
N ARG A 151 -0.06 16.63 -54.85
CA ARG A 151 0.11 17.10 -53.44
C ARG A 151 -1.02 16.61 -52.53
N LEU A 152 -2.28 16.67 -52.96
CA LEU A 152 -3.45 16.16 -52.20
C LEU A 152 -3.33 14.65 -52.00
N ALA A 153 -2.96 13.88 -53.02
CA ALA A 153 -2.74 12.45 -52.92
C ALA A 153 -1.60 12.10 -51.97
N TRP A 154 -0.49 12.83 -52.00
CA TRP A 154 0.60 12.67 -51.06
C TRP A 154 0.18 12.99 -49.59
N MET A 155 -0.59 14.06 -49.38
CA MET A 155 -1.11 14.42 -48.06
C MET A 155 -2.05 13.34 -47.52
N LEU A 156 -2.89 12.76 -48.35
CA LEU A 156 -3.78 11.67 -47.99
C LEU A 156 -3.02 10.42 -47.63
N ASP A 157 -2.01 10.02 -48.42
CA ASP A 157 -1.17 8.85 -48.13
C ASP A 157 -0.36 9.03 -46.82
N GLU A 158 0.15 10.23 -46.53
CA GLU A 158 0.83 10.55 -45.30
C GLU A 158 -0.14 10.53 -44.10
N ASP A 159 -1.38 11.01 -44.25
CA ASP A 159 -2.41 10.96 -43.24
C ASP A 159 -2.84 9.50 -42.96
N ASP A 160 -3.00 8.69 -44.00
CA ASP A 160 -3.32 7.27 -43.89
C ASP A 160 -2.18 6.49 -43.17
N ARG A 161 -0.92 6.81 -43.44
CA ARG A 161 0.23 6.20 -42.72
C ARG A 161 0.18 6.53 -41.22
N LYS A 162 -0.06 7.79 -40.87
CA LYS A 162 -0.17 8.25 -39.48
C LYS A 162 -1.40 7.65 -38.78
N SER A 163 -2.50 7.50 -39.50
CA SER A 163 -3.71 6.86 -38.97
C SER A 163 -3.49 5.38 -38.69
N ARG A 164 -2.81 4.65 -39.59
CA ARG A 164 -2.43 3.23 -39.35
C ARG A 164 -1.52 3.07 -38.14
N SER A 165 -0.56 3.99 -37.93
CA SER A 165 0.31 3.97 -36.76
C SER A 165 -0.48 4.16 -35.44
N LEU A 166 -1.45 5.08 -35.43
CA LEU A 166 -2.31 5.29 -34.26
C LEU A 166 -3.24 4.10 -33.98
N VAL A 167 -3.77 3.45 -35.03
CA VAL A 167 -4.60 2.24 -34.87
C VAL A 167 -3.76 1.09 -34.28
N ALA A 168 -2.52 0.95 -34.69
CA ALA A 168 -1.62 -0.06 -34.09
C ALA A 168 -1.34 0.25 -32.62
N GLU A 169 -1.08 1.51 -32.28
CA GLU A 169 -0.91 1.95 -30.87
C GLU A 169 -2.20 1.72 -30.06
N GLU A 170 -3.38 1.98 -30.60
CA GLU A 170 -4.66 1.70 -29.97
C GLU A 170 -4.84 0.20 -29.65
N GLN A 171 -4.50 -0.68 -30.62
CA GLN A 171 -4.61 -2.13 -30.43
C GLN A 171 -3.66 -2.65 -29.34
N GLU A 172 -2.41 -2.19 -29.31
CA GLU A 172 -1.45 -2.51 -28.28
C GLU A 172 -1.94 -2.07 -26.89
N LEU A 173 -2.38 -0.82 -26.79
CA LEU A 173 -2.92 -0.26 -25.56
C LEU A 173 -4.19 -0.98 -25.08
N ALA A 174 -5.07 -1.42 -26.00
CA ALA A 174 -6.25 -2.20 -25.64
C ALA A 174 -5.88 -3.56 -25.02
N ALA A 175 -4.84 -4.21 -25.51
CA ALA A 175 -4.33 -5.45 -24.92
C ALA A 175 -3.75 -5.23 -23.51
N GLU A 176 -2.94 -4.15 -23.34
CA GLU A 176 -2.42 -3.76 -22.04
C GLU A 176 -3.55 -3.42 -21.04
N GLN A 177 -4.59 -2.73 -21.50
CA GLN A 177 -5.75 -2.37 -20.67
C GLN A 177 -6.50 -3.62 -20.18
N VAL A 178 -6.71 -4.61 -21.04
CA VAL A 178 -7.35 -5.89 -20.66
C VAL A 178 -6.52 -6.60 -19.59
N SER A 179 -5.20 -6.63 -19.73
CA SER A 179 -4.30 -7.21 -18.72
C SER A 179 -4.37 -6.46 -17.40
N ALA A 180 -4.27 -5.13 -17.43
CA ALA A 180 -4.34 -4.28 -16.23
C ALA A 180 -5.69 -4.40 -15.50
N ASP A 181 -6.80 -4.50 -16.23
CA ASP A 181 -8.13 -4.70 -15.65
C ASP A 181 -8.27 -6.09 -14.99
N LYS A 182 -7.67 -7.12 -15.58
CA LYS A 182 -7.63 -8.47 -15.00
C LYS A 182 -6.80 -8.48 -13.70
N ASP A 183 -5.61 -7.89 -13.71
CA ASP A 183 -4.74 -7.82 -12.53
C ASP A 183 -5.43 -7.04 -11.41
N ARG A 184 -6.07 -5.90 -11.72
CA ARG A 184 -6.85 -5.12 -10.77
C ARG A 184 -8.00 -5.94 -10.17
N ALA A 185 -8.73 -6.72 -10.97
CA ALA A 185 -9.81 -7.57 -10.49
C ALA A 185 -9.31 -8.69 -9.56
N GLN A 186 -8.16 -9.30 -9.87
CA GLN A 186 -7.53 -10.31 -9.01
C GLN A 186 -7.07 -9.72 -7.67
N LEU A 187 -6.42 -8.55 -7.69
CA LEU A 187 -6.01 -7.85 -6.48
C LEU A 187 -7.21 -7.44 -5.63
N GLN A 188 -8.30 -6.97 -6.23
CA GLN A 188 -9.52 -6.65 -5.53
C GLN A 188 -10.14 -7.89 -4.83
N ALA A 189 -10.14 -9.04 -5.50
CA ALA A 189 -10.60 -10.29 -4.92
C ALA A 189 -9.71 -10.71 -3.74
N HIS A 190 -8.39 -10.55 -3.88
CA HIS A 190 -7.44 -10.84 -2.81
C HIS A 190 -7.66 -9.93 -1.58
N VAL A 191 -7.80 -8.62 -1.78
CA VAL A 191 -8.13 -7.66 -0.70
C VAL A 191 -9.38 -8.11 0.06
N ARG A 192 -10.48 -8.43 -0.64
CA ARG A 192 -11.72 -8.91 0.01
C ARG A 192 -11.51 -10.19 0.80
N ALA A 193 -10.74 -11.14 0.29
CA ALA A 193 -10.47 -12.40 0.96
C ALA A 193 -9.66 -12.19 2.25
N VAL A 194 -8.62 -11.34 2.21
CA VAL A 194 -7.81 -11.02 3.40
C VAL A 194 -8.64 -10.24 4.43
N GLU A 195 -9.45 -9.28 4.01
CA GLU A 195 -10.33 -8.50 4.90
C GLU A 195 -11.39 -9.38 5.59
N ALA A 196 -11.95 -10.35 4.89
CA ALA A 196 -12.90 -11.31 5.47
C ALA A 196 -12.22 -12.18 6.54
N ARG A 197 -11.00 -12.67 6.29
CA ARG A 197 -10.20 -13.43 7.26
C ARG A 197 -9.83 -12.56 8.47
N LEU A 198 -9.43 -11.32 8.24
CA LEU A 198 -9.11 -10.37 9.30
C LEU A 198 -10.33 -10.07 10.18
N THR A 199 -11.49 -9.89 9.59
CA THR A 199 -12.74 -9.67 10.32
C THR A 199 -13.08 -10.87 11.21
N ALA A 200 -12.96 -12.08 10.70
CA ALA A 200 -13.17 -13.30 11.49
C ALA A 200 -12.15 -13.44 12.64
N ALA A 201 -10.87 -13.19 12.37
CA ALA A 201 -9.84 -13.26 13.39
C ALA A 201 -10.02 -12.20 14.50
N ARG A 202 -10.51 -11.01 14.17
CA ARG A 202 -10.87 -9.97 15.15
C ARG A 202 -12.05 -10.37 16.03
N ALA A 203 -13.07 -10.99 15.45
CA ALA A 203 -14.21 -11.51 16.22
C ALA A 203 -13.78 -12.62 17.19
N ASP A 204 -12.88 -13.50 16.76
CA ASP A 204 -12.29 -14.51 17.64
C ASP A 204 -11.49 -13.87 18.79
N LEU A 205 -10.71 -12.84 18.49
CA LEU A 205 -9.94 -12.09 19.49
C LEU A 205 -10.86 -11.45 20.54
N ASP A 206 -11.93 -10.77 20.12
CA ASP A 206 -12.90 -10.15 21.01
C ASP A 206 -13.61 -11.19 21.89
N THR A 207 -14.03 -12.31 21.32
CA THR A 207 -14.65 -13.41 22.05
C THR A 207 -13.73 -13.96 23.13
N MET A 208 -12.45 -14.12 22.83
CA MET A 208 -11.45 -14.57 23.79
C MET A 208 -11.18 -13.53 24.89
N ALA A 209 -11.13 -12.25 24.52
CA ALA A 209 -10.95 -11.16 25.46
C ALA A 209 -12.11 -11.04 26.46
N GLN A 210 -13.34 -11.17 25.98
CA GLN A 210 -14.53 -11.22 26.83
C GLN A 210 -14.49 -12.42 27.80
N GLY A 211 -14.20 -13.62 27.31
CA GLY A 211 -14.04 -14.80 28.15
C GLY A 211 -12.92 -14.68 29.17
N ALA A 212 -11.83 -13.98 28.86
CA ALA A 212 -10.77 -13.66 29.83
C ALA A 212 -11.27 -12.72 30.93
N VAL A 213 -12.01 -11.69 30.60
CA VAL A 213 -12.64 -10.76 31.56
C VAL A 213 -13.64 -11.48 32.45
N GLU A 214 -14.56 -12.29 31.89
CA GLU A 214 -15.57 -13.04 32.63
C GLU A 214 -14.94 -14.05 33.61
N SER A 215 -13.81 -14.63 33.24
CA SER A 215 -13.07 -15.57 34.10
C SER A 215 -12.09 -14.90 35.06
N GLY A 216 -11.91 -13.56 35.00
CA GLY A 216 -10.94 -12.81 35.76
C GLY A 216 -9.48 -13.17 35.44
N ARG A 217 -9.21 -13.74 34.27
CA ARG A 217 -7.88 -14.25 33.86
C ARG A 217 -7.33 -13.51 32.64
N CYS A 218 -7.04 -12.24 32.81
CA CYS A 218 -6.44 -11.39 31.79
C CYS A 218 -4.89 -11.44 31.90
N THR A 219 -4.29 -12.52 31.43
CA THR A 219 -2.83 -12.66 31.45
C THR A 219 -2.19 -11.93 30.27
N PRO A 220 -1.09 -11.19 30.48
CA PRO A 220 -0.33 -10.61 29.38
C PRO A 220 0.16 -11.71 28.43
N LEU A 221 0.00 -11.45 27.14
CA LEU A 221 0.44 -12.35 26.08
C LEU A 221 1.90 -12.05 25.74
N PRO A 222 2.79 -13.05 25.77
CA PRO A 222 4.15 -12.87 25.26
C PRO A 222 4.06 -12.66 23.75
N LEU A 223 4.31 -11.46 23.29
CA LEU A 223 4.63 -11.26 21.89
C LEU A 223 5.99 -11.87 21.64
N ASP A 224 6.12 -12.73 20.62
CA ASP A 224 7.41 -13.07 20.08
C ASP A 224 8.23 -11.79 19.90
N ARG A 225 9.50 -11.81 20.27
CA ARG A 225 10.38 -10.63 20.21
C ARG A 225 10.34 -9.90 18.86
N ALA A 226 10.04 -10.61 17.79
CA ALA A 226 9.81 -10.07 16.45
C ALA A 226 8.54 -9.22 16.34
N ALA A 227 7.47 -9.55 17.08
CA ALA A 227 6.25 -8.76 17.14
C ALA A 227 6.31 -7.68 18.23
N ALA A 228 7.06 -7.87 19.31
CA ALA A 228 7.28 -6.87 20.36
C ALA A 228 8.18 -5.70 19.90
N GLY A 229 9.07 -5.97 18.93
CA GLY A 229 9.78 -4.93 18.18
C GLY A 229 8.98 -4.35 17.02
N GLY A 230 7.73 -4.79 16.91
CA GLY A 230 6.84 -4.66 15.75
C GLY A 230 6.25 -3.30 15.41
N GLY A 231 6.61 -2.26 16.10
CA GLY A 231 6.68 -1.03 15.35
C GLY A 231 7.74 -1.24 14.28
N THR A 232 7.39 -1.24 12.99
CA THR A 232 8.41 -1.27 11.94
C THR A 232 9.52 -0.28 12.31
N ALA A 233 10.76 -0.52 11.90
CA ALA A 233 11.84 0.45 12.13
C ALA A 233 11.41 1.88 11.74
N LYS A 234 10.48 2.00 10.80
CA LYS A 234 9.81 3.22 10.36
C LYS A 234 8.88 3.82 11.43
N ASP A 235 8.09 2.98 12.13
CA ASP A 235 7.21 3.45 13.21
C ASP A 235 8.00 3.87 14.46
N GLN A 236 9.09 3.16 14.75
CA GLN A 236 10.02 3.53 15.81
C GLN A 236 10.82 4.81 15.45
N ALA A 237 11.21 4.96 14.18
CA ALA A 237 11.85 6.18 13.68
C ALA A 237 10.91 7.38 13.72
N VAL A 238 9.62 7.21 13.41
CA VAL A 238 8.59 8.26 13.53
C VAL A 238 8.36 8.63 15.00
N ALA A 239 8.30 7.65 15.91
CA ALA A 239 8.20 7.93 17.34
C ALA A 239 9.44 8.64 17.89
N GLN A 240 10.63 8.31 17.41
CA GLN A 240 11.89 8.97 17.76
C GLN A 240 12.02 10.35 17.10
N ALA A 241 11.53 10.54 15.87
CA ALA A 241 11.58 11.82 15.16
C ALA A 241 10.58 12.85 15.69
N ASN A 242 9.45 12.40 16.30
CA ASN A 242 8.42 13.26 16.88
C ASN A 242 8.69 13.67 18.36
N GLY A 243 9.84 13.29 18.92
CA GLY A 243 10.23 13.66 20.27
C GLY A 243 9.77 12.64 21.33
N ARG A 244 9.58 13.13 22.58
CA ARG A 244 9.31 12.32 23.78
C ARG A 244 7.94 11.63 23.76
N TRP A 245 6.97 12.15 22.99
CA TRP A 245 5.56 11.74 22.99
C TRP A 245 5.06 11.33 21.64
N THR A 246 4.10 10.39 21.60
CA THR A 246 3.47 9.87 20.37
C THR A 246 1.98 9.63 20.58
N ARG A 247 1.27 9.29 19.50
CA ARG A 247 -0.15 8.89 19.55
C ARG A 247 -0.30 7.47 20.08
N PRO A 248 -1.39 7.16 20.81
CA PRO A 248 -1.65 5.81 21.31
C PRO A 248 -2.02 4.82 20.21
N VAL A 249 -2.59 5.29 19.10
CA VAL A 249 -2.93 4.52 17.89
C VAL A 249 -2.60 5.34 16.64
N THR A 250 -2.45 4.69 15.48
CA THR A 250 -1.99 5.37 14.24
C THR A 250 -3.12 5.81 13.30
N SER A 251 -4.11 4.97 13.10
CA SER A 251 -5.27 5.26 12.23
C SER A 251 -6.53 5.17 13.09
N TYR A 252 -7.24 6.28 13.23
CA TYR A 252 -8.38 6.36 14.13
C TYR A 252 -9.34 7.47 13.72
N GLN A 253 -10.55 7.41 14.26
CA GLN A 253 -11.48 8.53 14.31
C GLN A 253 -11.71 8.90 15.78
N LEU A 254 -11.58 10.17 16.13
CA LEU A 254 -11.97 10.65 17.47
C LEU A 254 -13.50 10.62 17.57
N THR A 255 -13.99 10.04 18.68
CA THR A 255 -15.44 9.93 18.95
C THR A 255 -15.80 10.62 20.25
N ALA A 256 -16.10 9.90 21.34
CA ALA A 256 -16.47 10.54 22.59
C ALA A 256 -15.27 11.28 23.22
N GLY A 257 -15.45 12.56 23.49
CA GLY A 257 -14.43 13.42 24.11
C GLY A 257 -14.53 13.43 25.65
N PHE A 258 -13.45 13.90 26.28
CA PHE A 258 -13.40 14.13 27.74
C PHE A 258 -14.53 15.04 28.21
N GLY A 259 -15.15 14.71 29.35
CA GLY A 259 -16.27 15.48 29.96
C GLY A 259 -17.61 15.25 29.24
N GLY A 260 -17.67 14.39 28.20
CA GLY A 260 -18.92 14.06 27.55
C GLY A 260 -19.96 13.49 28.52
N VAL A 261 -21.25 13.82 28.30
CA VAL A 261 -22.38 13.36 29.12
C VAL A 261 -23.29 12.45 28.26
N GLY A 262 -23.90 11.45 28.89
CA GLY A 262 -24.80 10.53 28.20
C GLY A 262 -25.11 9.28 29.03
N ALA A 263 -26.03 8.44 28.50
CA ALA A 263 -26.49 7.23 29.21
C ALA A 263 -25.39 6.15 29.37
N ASN A 264 -24.30 6.28 28.65
CA ASN A 264 -23.18 5.29 28.65
C ASN A 264 -22.21 5.49 29.83
N TRP A 265 -22.30 6.61 30.56
CA TRP A 265 -21.38 6.93 31.64
C TRP A 265 -22.16 7.16 32.95
N ALA A 266 -21.59 6.70 34.07
CA ALA A 266 -22.17 6.90 35.39
C ALA A 266 -22.18 8.39 35.84
N SER A 267 -21.25 9.21 35.29
CA SER A 267 -21.17 10.65 35.47
C SER A 267 -20.80 11.35 34.16
N THR A 268 -19.51 11.55 33.94
CA THR A 268 -18.97 12.13 32.70
C THR A 268 -17.91 11.21 32.09
N HIS A 269 -17.67 11.36 30.81
CA HIS A 269 -16.62 10.61 30.13
C HIS A 269 -15.24 11.03 30.61
N SER A 270 -14.45 10.09 31.12
CA SER A 270 -13.18 10.34 31.79
C SER A 270 -11.97 10.45 30.86
N GLY A 271 -12.15 10.25 29.57
CA GLY A 271 -11.04 10.22 28.61
C GLY A 271 -11.43 10.67 27.21
N GLN A 272 -10.62 10.29 26.24
CA GLN A 272 -10.87 10.44 24.81
C GLN A 272 -10.97 9.07 24.16
N ASP A 273 -12.04 8.84 23.42
CA ASP A 273 -12.22 7.59 22.67
C ASP A 273 -11.65 7.72 21.25
N PHE A 274 -10.87 6.71 20.88
CA PHE A 274 -10.32 6.52 19.54
C PHE A 274 -11.03 5.32 18.91
N ALA A 275 -11.98 5.58 18.01
CA ALA A 275 -12.63 4.52 17.25
C ALA A 275 -11.63 3.86 16.32
N VAL A 276 -11.35 2.60 16.59
CA VAL A 276 -10.42 1.74 15.86
C VAL A 276 -10.96 0.32 15.87
N PRO A 277 -10.73 -0.49 14.81
CA PRO A 277 -11.10 -1.89 14.83
C PRO A 277 -10.42 -2.67 15.96
N SER A 278 -11.09 -3.68 16.53
CA SER A 278 -10.44 -4.62 17.46
C SER A 278 -9.16 -5.19 16.88
N GLY A 279 -8.15 -5.38 17.73
CA GLY A 279 -6.83 -5.86 17.30
C GLY A 279 -5.93 -4.79 16.70
N THR A 280 -6.30 -3.50 16.77
CA THR A 280 -5.38 -2.42 16.41
C THR A 280 -4.29 -2.30 17.48
N PRO A 281 -2.98 -2.26 17.09
CA PRO A 281 -1.90 -2.10 18.04
C PRO A 281 -2.01 -0.80 18.83
N VAL A 282 -2.02 -0.93 20.15
CA VAL A 282 -2.02 0.19 21.12
C VAL A 282 -0.60 0.42 21.60
N ARG A 283 -0.17 1.67 21.60
CA ARG A 283 1.20 2.10 21.90
C ARG A 283 1.26 2.93 23.16
N SER A 284 2.35 2.79 23.93
CA SER A 284 2.66 3.76 24.97
C SER A 284 2.92 5.12 24.35
N ILE A 285 2.25 6.17 24.85
CA ILE A 285 2.43 7.53 24.35
C ILE A 285 3.80 8.12 24.70
N GLY A 286 4.46 7.62 25.74
CA GLY A 286 5.76 8.07 26.23
C GLY A 286 6.54 6.94 26.86
N ALA A 287 7.81 7.20 27.18
CA ALA A 287 8.58 6.30 28.04
C ALA A 287 8.01 6.30 29.46
N GLY A 288 8.12 5.16 30.15
CA GLY A 288 7.60 5.03 31.51
C GLY A 288 7.58 3.61 32.02
N THR A 289 6.91 3.38 33.15
CA THR A 289 6.76 2.09 33.81
C THR A 289 5.27 1.73 33.91
N VAL A 290 4.92 0.49 33.56
CA VAL A 290 3.56 -0.04 33.76
C VAL A 290 3.32 -0.17 35.27
N VAL A 291 2.38 0.56 35.83
CA VAL A 291 2.12 0.56 37.28
C VAL A 291 0.90 -0.25 37.67
N ALA A 292 -0.05 -0.45 36.76
CA ALA A 292 -1.25 -1.25 37.02
C ALA A 292 -1.77 -1.91 35.74
N THR A 293 -2.46 -3.03 35.91
CA THR A 293 -3.29 -3.70 34.90
C THR A 293 -4.64 -4.04 35.49
N GLY A 294 -5.71 -3.92 34.68
CA GLY A 294 -7.08 -4.25 35.05
C GLY A 294 -7.62 -5.42 34.22
N CYS A 295 -8.50 -6.21 34.86
CA CYS A 295 -9.17 -7.35 34.25
C CYS A 295 -10.65 -7.35 34.69
N GLY A 296 -11.48 -6.53 34.02
CA GLY A 296 -12.91 -6.40 34.33
C GLY A 296 -13.34 -4.98 34.70
N GLY A 297 -14.54 -4.86 35.27
CA GLY A 297 -15.15 -3.57 35.56
C GLY A 297 -15.47 -2.76 34.31
N ALA A 298 -15.67 -1.45 34.49
CA ALA A 298 -16.03 -0.57 33.37
C ALA A 298 -14.94 -0.50 32.27
N PHE A 299 -13.68 -0.57 32.63
CA PHE A 299 -12.55 -0.46 31.72
C PHE A 299 -12.15 -1.77 31.00
N GLY A 300 -12.73 -2.91 31.43
CA GLY A 300 -12.40 -4.23 30.86
C GLY A 300 -10.91 -4.59 31.07
N ILE A 301 -10.26 -5.06 30.02
CA ILE A 301 -8.81 -5.23 30.01
C ILE A 301 -8.19 -3.84 29.86
N SER A 302 -7.35 -3.47 30.81
CA SER A 302 -6.77 -2.12 30.84
C SER A 302 -5.37 -2.11 31.47
N LEU A 303 -4.62 -1.06 31.22
CA LEU A 303 -3.31 -0.83 31.85
C LEU A 303 -3.03 0.66 32.06
N VAL A 304 -2.17 0.94 33.05
CA VAL A 304 -1.73 2.30 33.39
C VAL A 304 -0.20 2.37 33.30
N VAL A 305 0.30 3.38 32.61
CA VAL A 305 1.74 3.68 32.52
C VAL A 305 2.01 4.97 33.27
N GLN A 306 2.99 4.94 34.20
CA GLN A 306 3.58 6.11 34.80
C GLN A 306 4.72 6.61 33.94
N HIS A 307 4.68 7.85 33.51
CA HIS A 307 5.72 8.48 32.71
C HIS A 307 6.76 9.20 33.57
N ASP A 308 7.95 9.42 33.02
CA ASP A 308 9.10 10.00 33.73
C ASP A 308 8.87 11.43 34.23
N ASP A 309 7.85 12.12 33.72
CA ASP A 309 7.45 13.49 34.15
C ASP A 309 6.34 13.52 35.22
N GLY A 310 6.00 12.34 35.75
CA GLY A 310 5.03 12.20 36.82
C GLY A 310 3.57 12.09 36.38
N TRP A 311 3.28 12.15 35.07
CA TRP A 311 1.97 11.91 34.50
C TRP A 311 1.70 10.42 34.28
N TYR A 312 0.43 10.07 34.21
CA TYR A 312 -0.03 8.71 33.97
C TYR A 312 -0.88 8.67 32.70
N SER A 313 -0.78 7.57 31.95
CA SER A 313 -1.71 7.28 30.85
C SER A 313 -2.43 5.96 31.10
N GLN A 314 -3.74 5.93 30.90
CA GLN A 314 -4.53 4.71 30.92
C GLN A 314 -5.00 4.36 29.54
N TYR A 315 -5.00 3.05 29.26
CA TYR A 315 -5.46 2.42 28.03
C TYR A 315 -6.47 1.35 28.41
N ALA A 316 -7.71 1.47 27.92
CA ALA A 316 -8.82 0.61 28.32
C ALA A 316 -9.56 0.00 27.11
N HIS A 317 -10.50 -0.89 27.41
CA HIS A 317 -11.26 -1.71 26.46
C HIS A 317 -10.38 -2.58 25.56
N LEU A 318 -9.20 -2.99 26.06
CA LEU A 318 -8.24 -3.79 25.31
C LEU A 318 -8.76 -5.22 25.04
N ALA A 319 -8.35 -5.81 23.92
CA ALA A 319 -8.51 -7.23 23.64
C ALA A 319 -7.33 -8.08 24.13
N ALA A 320 -6.14 -7.47 24.23
CA ALA A 320 -4.95 -8.13 24.73
C ALA A 320 -3.99 -7.12 25.35
N MET A 321 -3.21 -7.56 26.36
CA MET A 321 -2.07 -6.85 26.94
C MET A 321 -0.78 -7.57 26.58
N PHE A 322 0.30 -6.82 26.36
CA PHE A 322 1.63 -7.35 26.04
C PHE A 322 2.67 -7.07 27.12
N VAL A 323 2.26 -6.34 28.16
CA VAL A 323 3.14 -5.84 29.22
C VAL A 323 2.59 -6.22 30.59
N THR A 324 3.50 -6.29 31.57
CA THR A 324 3.19 -6.62 32.96
C THR A 324 3.50 -5.44 33.89
N PRO A 325 2.85 -5.33 35.05
CA PRO A 325 3.24 -4.37 36.09
C PRO A 325 4.74 -4.46 36.42
N GLY A 326 5.38 -3.30 36.57
CA GLY A 326 6.82 -3.15 36.77
C GLY A 326 7.64 -3.11 35.47
N GLN A 327 7.08 -3.43 34.33
CA GLN A 327 7.79 -3.39 33.05
C GLN A 327 7.99 -1.97 32.56
N GLN A 328 9.23 -1.65 32.16
CA GLN A 328 9.55 -0.40 31.47
C GLN A 328 9.13 -0.45 30.00
N VAL A 329 8.55 0.63 29.51
CA VAL A 329 8.11 0.80 28.14
C VAL A 329 8.71 2.07 27.53
N ARG A 330 8.85 2.09 26.20
CA ARG A 330 9.32 3.24 25.44
C ARG A 330 8.16 3.92 24.71
N ALA A 331 8.32 5.18 24.36
CA ALA A 331 7.38 5.86 23.47
C ALA A 331 7.22 5.05 22.16
N GLY A 332 5.97 4.83 21.73
CA GLY A 332 5.65 4.06 20.54
C GLY A 332 5.73 2.53 20.68
N GLN A 333 6.17 2.02 21.84
CA GLN A 333 6.19 0.57 22.09
C GLN A 333 4.77 0.02 22.16
N TRP A 334 4.51 -1.12 21.51
CA TRP A 334 3.24 -1.83 21.63
C TRP A 334 3.06 -2.39 23.03
N ILE A 335 1.94 -2.03 23.65
CA ILE A 335 1.57 -2.42 25.03
C ILE A 335 0.31 -3.26 25.08
N GLY A 336 -0.45 -3.32 23.99
CA GLY A 336 -1.67 -4.11 23.87
C GLY A 336 -2.33 -3.97 22.51
N MET A 337 -3.54 -4.51 22.40
CA MET A 337 -4.43 -4.37 21.26
C MET A 337 -5.76 -3.79 21.72
N SER A 338 -6.34 -2.89 20.93
CA SER A 338 -7.69 -2.41 21.12
C SER A 338 -8.71 -3.54 21.01
N GLY A 339 -9.86 -3.37 21.66
CA GLY A 339 -10.94 -4.33 21.66
C GLY A 339 -12.26 -3.67 22.02
N THR A 340 -13.11 -4.42 22.72
CA THR A 340 -14.43 -3.97 23.17
C THR A 340 -14.79 -4.56 24.55
N THR A 341 -13.80 -4.84 25.41
CA THR A 341 -14.03 -5.39 26.76
C THR A 341 -14.52 -4.32 27.74
N GLY A 342 -15.24 -4.74 28.78
CA GLY A 342 -15.82 -3.85 29.78
C GLY A 342 -17.09 -3.13 29.29
N ASN A 343 -17.32 -1.90 29.74
CA ASN A 343 -18.48 -1.09 29.34
C ASN A 343 -18.20 -0.37 28.02
N SER A 344 -18.30 -1.09 26.89
CA SER A 344 -18.01 -0.61 25.56
C SER A 344 -19.20 -0.84 24.63
N THR A 345 -19.54 0.13 23.80
CA THR A 345 -20.58 0.04 22.76
C THR A 345 -20.08 -0.47 21.41
N GLY A 346 -18.79 -0.66 21.26
CA GLY A 346 -18.15 -1.15 20.03
C GLY A 346 -16.64 -0.99 20.08
N PRO A 347 -15.90 -1.48 19.08
CA PRO A 347 -14.45 -1.47 19.08
C PRO A 347 -13.86 -0.06 19.13
N HIS A 348 -13.09 0.24 20.17
CA HIS A 348 -12.36 1.50 20.35
C HIS A 348 -11.24 1.35 21.39
N LEU A 349 -10.37 2.34 21.47
CA LEU A 349 -9.48 2.56 22.60
C LEU A 349 -10.02 3.73 23.42
N HIS A 350 -10.37 3.49 24.68
CA HIS A 350 -10.57 4.55 25.66
C HIS A 350 -9.21 4.94 26.27
N PHE A 351 -8.89 6.22 26.21
CA PHE A 351 -7.58 6.72 26.59
C PHE A 351 -7.70 7.90 27.57
N GLU A 352 -6.95 7.83 28.67
CA GLU A 352 -6.92 8.92 29.67
C GLU A 352 -5.49 9.39 29.91
N ILE A 353 -5.36 10.66 30.21
CA ILE A 353 -4.20 11.27 30.88
C ILE A 353 -4.60 11.58 32.33
N ARG A 354 -3.78 11.16 33.29
CA ARG A 354 -4.06 11.27 34.70
C ARG A 354 -2.93 11.95 35.48
N THR A 355 -3.27 12.60 36.57
CA THR A 355 -2.30 13.17 37.54
C THR A 355 -1.86 12.17 38.61
N SER A 356 -2.60 11.07 38.78
CA SER A 356 -2.29 9.94 39.65
C SER A 356 -2.78 8.62 39.02
N PRO A 357 -2.38 7.45 39.52
CA PRO A 357 -2.84 6.17 38.94
C PRO A 357 -4.32 5.87 39.20
N GLU A 358 -4.96 6.57 40.18
CA GLU A 358 -6.31 6.33 40.59
C GLU A 358 -7.35 6.91 39.64
N PHE A 359 -8.51 6.26 39.57
CA PHE A 359 -9.68 6.76 38.85
C PHE A 359 -10.14 8.12 39.42
N GLY A 360 -10.57 9.04 38.55
CA GLY A 360 -11.04 10.37 38.94
C GLY A 360 -9.96 11.47 38.89
N SER A 361 -8.71 11.13 38.57
CA SER A 361 -7.60 12.06 38.40
C SER A 361 -7.32 12.47 36.94
N ALA A 362 -8.24 12.14 36.02
CA ALA A 362 -8.08 12.36 34.59
C ALA A 362 -8.23 13.85 34.21
N VAL A 363 -7.46 14.25 33.21
CA VAL A 363 -7.54 15.54 32.52
C VAL A 363 -7.80 15.30 31.02
N ASP A 364 -8.27 16.36 30.34
CA ASP A 364 -8.52 16.25 28.88
C ASP A 364 -7.25 15.87 28.12
N PRO A 365 -7.23 14.67 27.45
CA PRO A 365 -6.06 14.19 26.72
C PRO A 365 -5.71 15.03 25.50
N VAL A 366 -6.70 15.65 24.85
CA VAL A 366 -6.49 16.36 23.58
C VAL A 366 -5.60 17.59 23.73
N PRO A 367 -5.93 18.58 24.60
CA PRO A 367 -5.04 19.71 24.81
C PRO A 367 -3.71 19.29 25.45
N TRP A 368 -3.70 18.25 26.31
CA TRP A 368 -2.48 17.76 26.93
C TRP A 368 -1.47 17.22 25.90
N LEU A 369 -1.94 16.41 24.94
CA LEU A 369 -1.12 15.87 23.85
C LEU A 369 -0.68 16.97 22.87
N ASN A 370 -1.59 17.89 22.51
CA ASN A 370 -1.29 19.01 21.62
C ASN A 370 -0.18 19.91 22.19
N ALA A 371 -0.21 20.21 23.50
CA ALA A 371 0.82 20.97 24.18
C ALA A 371 2.21 20.29 24.14
N ARG A 372 2.26 18.97 23.88
CA ARG A 372 3.47 18.16 23.75
C ARG A 372 3.86 17.86 22.31
N GLY A 373 3.24 18.54 21.35
CA GLY A 373 3.53 18.41 19.93
C GLY A 373 2.87 17.21 19.25
N VAL A 374 2.00 16.48 19.94
CA VAL A 374 1.25 15.34 19.40
C VAL A 374 -0.12 15.81 18.94
N ARG A 375 -0.27 16.10 17.65
CA ARG A 375 -1.56 16.46 17.06
C ARG A 375 -2.39 15.20 16.83
N LEU A 376 -3.64 15.20 17.30
CA LEU A 376 -4.61 14.13 17.12
C LEU A 376 -5.47 14.36 15.88
#